data_a497c8f2b952d59d52e4ba74785f42f7
#
_entry.id   a497c8f2b952d59d52e4ba74785f42f7
#
_cell.length_a   1.000
_cell.length_b   1.000
_cell.length_c   1.000
_cell.angle_alpha   90.00
_cell.angle_beta   90.00
_cell.angle_gamma   90.00
#
_symmetry.space_group_name_H-M   'P 1'
#
loop_
_entity.id
_entity.type
_entity.pdbx_description
1 polymer ?
#
loop_
_entity_poly.entity_id
_entity_poly.type
_entity_poly.pdbx_seq_one_letter_code
_entity_poly.pdbx_strand_id
1 'polypeptide(L)'
;MTKKICLVLGSGGSKGLAHLGVIKALRENNFEITQITGTSAGAMMGGLYAANLDGLKLEKEINEMDYLKLFKILLEKPTKNAILRGKKVEAFLDKLCGEKKIEDLPIKFKAVCSDLITGDKYVFSKGRLATAIRASCAIPGIFSPVKFEDKILIDGGAVNPIPVSEVEPQRGEKIIAVGLYSKIFPKNYNNISKGNILKIAFSSMQVMVKKLSILDLEKADIKILPPVENINVLDFVKAKKYIQVGYETTMKMIPEINKLFL
;
A
#
# COMPACT_ATOMS: atom_id res chain seq x y z
N MET A 1 14.03 -21.48 -16.02
CA MET A 1 13.61 -20.14 -16.48
C MET A 1 13.32 -19.25 -15.26
N THR A 2 13.63 -17.97 -15.32
CA THR A 2 13.33 -17.04 -14.23
C THR A 2 11.84 -16.81 -14.17
N LYS A 3 11.21 -16.93 -12.99
CA LYS A 3 9.77 -16.74 -12.78
C LYS A 3 9.47 -15.25 -12.62
N LYS A 4 9.06 -14.60 -13.71
CA LYS A 4 8.79 -13.16 -13.74
C LYS A 4 7.37 -12.85 -13.30
N ILE A 5 7.23 -11.88 -12.41
CA ILE A 5 5.93 -11.48 -11.85
C ILE A 5 5.75 -9.97 -11.85
N CYS A 6 4.51 -9.56 -12.08
CA CYS A 6 4.01 -8.23 -11.75
C CYS A 6 3.33 -8.28 -10.40
N LEU A 7 3.77 -7.48 -9.44
CA LEU A 7 3.26 -7.47 -8.08
C LEU A 7 2.32 -6.27 -7.85
N VAL A 8 1.08 -6.56 -7.45
CA VAL A 8 0.07 -5.56 -7.11
C VAL A 8 -0.12 -5.51 -5.61
N LEU A 9 0.10 -4.35 -5.02
CA LEU A 9 0.03 -4.14 -3.58
C LEU A 9 -1.15 -3.25 -3.21
N GLY A 10 -2.12 -3.81 -2.52
CA GLY A 10 -3.34 -3.11 -2.16
C GLY A 10 -3.19 -2.13 -1.00
N SER A 11 -4.21 -1.27 -0.85
CA SER A 11 -4.35 -0.37 0.29
C SER A 11 -4.53 -1.12 1.61
N GLY A 12 -4.25 -0.47 2.76
CA GLY A 12 -4.41 -1.15 4.05
C GLY A 12 -3.92 -0.41 5.29
N GLY A 13 -3.40 0.80 5.17
CA GLY A 13 -2.81 1.54 6.30
C GLY A 13 -1.63 0.77 6.91
N SER A 14 -1.55 0.67 8.26
CA SER A 14 -0.48 -0.07 8.96
C SER A 14 -0.38 -1.55 8.59
N LYS A 15 -1.49 -2.16 8.15
CA LYS A 15 -1.52 -3.54 7.65
C LYS A 15 -0.61 -3.72 6.43
N GLY A 16 -0.32 -2.63 5.70
CA GLY A 16 0.59 -2.61 4.56
C GLY A 16 1.99 -3.12 4.83
N LEU A 17 2.42 -3.16 6.10
CA LEU A 17 3.68 -3.79 6.48
C LEU A 17 3.74 -5.27 6.11
N ALA A 18 2.58 -5.95 5.96
CA ALA A 18 2.52 -7.33 5.47
C ALA A 18 3.06 -7.46 4.03
N HIS A 19 2.99 -6.41 3.22
CA HIS A 19 3.55 -6.42 1.86
C HIS A 19 5.05 -6.69 1.84
N LEU A 20 5.79 -6.23 2.85
CA LEU A 20 7.24 -6.51 2.94
C LEU A 20 7.50 -8.01 3.17
N GLY A 21 6.68 -8.65 4.00
CA GLY A 21 6.75 -10.10 4.19
C GLY A 21 6.45 -10.88 2.91
N VAL A 22 5.46 -10.42 2.14
CA VAL A 22 5.13 -10.99 0.82
C VAL A 22 6.30 -10.86 -0.14
N ILE A 23 6.86 -9.64 -0.28
CA ILE A 23 8.01 -9.37 -1.15
C ILE A 23 9.20 -10.26 -0.76
N LYS A 24 9.50 -10.36 0.55
CA LYS A 24 10.57 -11.20 1.08
C LYS A 24 10.39 -12.66 0.67
N ALA A 25 9.22 -13.24 0.93
CA ALA A 25 8.93 -14.64 0.61
C ALA A 25 9.03 -14.93 -0.90
N LEU A 26 8.50 -14.05 -1.76
CA LEU A 26 8.60 -14.19 -3.21
C LEU A 26 10.06 -14.17 -3.68
N ARG A 27 10.86 -13.24 -3.17
CA ARG A 27 12.29 -13.14 -3.53
C ARG A 27 13.12 -14.34 -3.08
N GLU A 28 12.92 -14.80 -1.85
CA GLU A 28 13.61 -15.99 -1.32
C GLU A 28 13.26 -17.27 -2.11
N ASN A 29 12.14 -17.28 -2.83
CA ASN A 29 11.73 -18.39 -3.70
C ASN A 29 11.98 -18.13 -5.20
N ASN A 30 12.94 -17.21 -5.50
CA ASN A 30 13.46 -16.93 -6.85
C ASN A 30 12.41 -16.38 -7.84
N PHE A 31 11.43 -15.60 -7.34
CA PHE A 31 10.57 -14.81 -8.20
C PHE A 31 11.21 -13.46 -8.49
N GLU A 32 11.30 -13.11 -9.77
CA GLU A 32 11.76 -11.80 -10.24
C GLU A 32 10.56 -10.84 -10.33
N ILE A 33 10.55 -9.81 -9.49
CA ILE A 33 9.52 -8.77 -9.53
C ILE A 33 9.94 -7.74 -10.59
N THR A 34 9.24 -7.70 -11.71
CA THR A 34 9.54 -6.82 -12.86
C THR A 34 8.78 -5.50 -12.80
N GLN A 35 7.59 -5.52 -12.18
CA GLN A 35 6.74 -4.36 -12.00
C GLN A 35 6.06 -4.41 -10.63
N ILE A 36 5.93 -3.24 -10.00
CA ILE A 36 5.11 -3.05 -8.80
C ILE A 36 4.10 -1.95 -9.07
N THR A 37 2.83 -2.25 -8.81
CA THR A 37 1.76 -1.26 -8.82
C THR A 37 1.09 -1.25 -7.45
N GLY A 38 0.98 -0.07 -6.85
CA GLY A 38 0.49 0.03 -5.47
C GLY A 38 -0.51 1.16 -5.24
N THR A 39 -1.37 0.97 -4.24
CA THR A 39 -2.29 1.98 -3.73
C THR A 39 -2.05 2.18 -2.23
N SER A 40 -1.95 3.45 -1.77
CA SER A 40 -1.83 3.78 -0.35
C SER A 40 -0.64 3.06 0.31
N ALA A 41 -0.86 2.25 1.32
CA ALA A 41 0.18 1.44 1.96
C ALA A 41 0.94 0.55 0.96
N GLY A 42 0.27 0.05 -0.07
CA GLY A 42 0.90 -0.71 -1.16
C GLY A 42 1.84 0.16 -2.00
N ALA A 43 1.46 1.40 -2.29
CA ALA A 43 2.33 2.35 -2.96
C ALA A 43 3.56 2.71 -2.09
N MET A 44 3.37 2.86 -0.78
CA MET A 44 4.46 3.14 0.14
C MET A 44 5.45 1.98 0.21
N MET A 45 4.99 0.77 0.54
CA MET A 45 5.89 -0.39 0.68
C MET A 45 6.53 -0.79 -0.65
N GLY A 46 5.74 -0.78 -1.73
CA GLY A 46 6.22 -1.10 -3.07
C GLY A 46 7.21 -0.09 -3.62
N GLY A 47 6.94 1.21 -3.42
CA GLY A 47 7.82 2.29 -3.87
C GLY A 47 9.15 2.32 -3.10
N LEU A 48 9.11 2.17 -1.77
CA LEU A 48 10.31 2.08 -0.93
C LEU A 48 11.17 0.87 -1.32
N TYR A 49 10.53 -0.28 -1.56
CA TYR A 49 11.23 -1.46 -2.03
C TYR A 49 11.85 -1.25 -3.43
N ALA A 50 11.07 -0.71 -4.39
CA ALA A 50 11.57 -0.44 -5.74
C ALA A 50 12.74 0.57 -5.75
N ALA A 51 12.75 1.52 -4.80
CA ALA A 51 13.84 2.47 -4.64
C ALA A 51 15.15 1.84 -4.14
N ASN A 52 15.06 0.86 -3.25
CA ASN A 52 16.25 0.35 -2.55
C ASN A 52 16.64 -1.07 -2.97
N LEU A 53 15.72 -1.89 -3.50
CA LEU A 53 15.87 -3.31 -3.85
C LEU A 53 16.42 -4.22 -2.74
N ASP A 54 16.74 -3.66 -1.60
CA ASP A 54 17.21 -4.37 -0.42
C ASP A 54 16.06 -4.49 0.60
N GLY A 55 15.25 -5.53 0.40
CA GLY A 55 14.13 -5.81 1.29
C GLY A 55 14.54 -6.08 2.74
N LEU A 56 15.74 -6.64 2.98
CA LEU A 56 16.26 -6.89 4.32
C LEU A 56 16.65 -5.58 5.01
N LYS A 57 17.29 -4.68 4.27
CA LYS A 57 17.64 -3.35 4.80
C LYS A 57 16.38 -2.55 5.11
N LEU A 58 15.40 -2.55 4.21
CA LEU A 58 14.13 -1.89 4.42
C LEU A 58 13.36 -2.48 5.61
N GLU A 59 13.34 -3.82 5.75
CA GLU A 59 12.75 -4.51 6.88
C GLU A 59 13.44 -4.10 8.20
N LYS A 60 14.78 -4.03 8.21
CA LYS A 60 15.56 -3.60 9.37
C LYS A 60 15.24 -2.16 9.75
N GLU A 61 15.30 -1.22 8.80
CA GLU A 61 14.97 0.19 9.03
C GLU A 61 13.55 0.36 9.60
N ILE A 62 12.58 -0.38 9.07
CA ILE A 62 11.20 -0.36 9.55
C ILE A 62 11.10 -0.96 10.95
N ASN A 63 11.78 -2.07 11.24
CA ASN A 63 11.76 -2.72 12.57
C ASN A 63 12.46 -1.91 13.66
N GLU A 64 13.47 -1.11 13.30
CA GLU A 64 14.21 -0.23 14.19
C GLU A 64 13.54 1.14 14.36
N MET A 65 12.54 1.43 13.56
CA MET A 65 11.83 2.71 13.57
C MET A 65 11.00 2.86 14.85
N ASP A 66 11.23 3.93 15.60
CA ASP A 66 10.34 4.34 16.69
C ASP A 66 9.08 5.00 16.11
N TYR A 67 8.07 4.19 15.89
CA TYR A 67 6.79 4.64 15.32
C TYR A 67 6.07 5.69 16.15
N LEU A 68 6.22 5.65 17.49
CA LEU A 68 5.62 6.65 18.38
C LEU A 68 6.33 8.00 18.20
N LYS A 69 7.66 7.97 18.11
CA LYS A 69 8.46 9.16 17.84
C LYS A 69 8.19 9.70 16.43
N LEU A 70 8.15 8.80 15.43
CA LEU A 70 7.81 9.16 14.07
C LEU A 70 6.42 9.80 13.99
N PHE A 71 5.41 9.20 14.62
CA PHE A 71 4.06 9.76 14.65
C PHE A 71 4.03 11.15 15.29
N LYS A 72 4.74 11.36 16.39
CA LYS A 72 4.89 12.69 17.03
C LYS A 72 5.59 13.71 16.12
N ILE A 73 6.63 13.29 15.37
CA ILE A 73 7.35 14.15 14.42
C ILE A 73 6.44 14.53 13.25
N LEU A 74 5.64 13.59 12.76
CA LEU A 74 4.72 13.80 11.64
C LEU A 74 3.47 14.58 12.06
N LEU A 75 3.12 14.60 13.37
CA LEU A 75 2.07 15.44 13.91
C LEU A 75 2.45 16.91 13.71
N GLU A 76 1.73 17.57 12.84
CA GLU A 76 1.72 19.02 12.70
C GLU A 76 0.50 19.59 13.42
N LYS A 77 0.49 20.91 13.66
CA LYS A 77 -0.71 21.56 14.21
C LYS A 77 -1.90 21.22 13.31
N PRO A 78 -2.99 20.67 13.87
CA PRO A 78 -4.19 20.35 13.09
C PRO A 78 -4.66 21.57 12.31
N THR A 79 -5.12 21.36 11.10
CA THR A 79 -5.77 22.40 10.29
C THR A 79 -7.26 22.11 10.22
N LYS A 80 -8.05 23.07 9.70
CA LYS A 80 -9.49 22.85 9.48
C LYS A 80 -9.78 21.64 8.58
N ASN A 81 -8.82 21.25 7.72
CA ASN A 81 -9.01 20.25 6.67
C ASN A 81 -8.28 18.92 6.92
N ALA A 82 -7.36 18.84 7.90
CA ALA A 82 -6.63 17.61 8.20
C ALA A 82 -5.90 17.65 9.54
N ILE A 83 -5.65 16.47 10.11
CA ILE A 83 -4.84 16.29 11.33
C ILE A 83 -3.35 16.44 10.99
N LEU A 84 -2.93 16.00 9.79
CA LEU A 84 -1.53 16.00 9.34
C LEU A 84 -1.40 16.74 8.00
N ARG A 85 -0.55 17.77 7.92
CA ARG A 85 -0.35 18.56 6.70
C ARG A 85 0.40 17.83 5.59
N GLY A 86 1.22 16.87 5.91
CA GLY A 86 1.91 16.03 4.95
C GLY A 86 3.27 16.52 4.45
N LYS A 87 3.68 17.77 4.66
CA LYS A 87 5.04 18.24 4.28
C LYS A 87 6.15 17.46 4.99
N LYS A 88 5.99 17.23 6.29
CA LYS A 88 6.95 16.42 7.06
C LYS A 88 6.93 14.95 6.63
N VAL A 89 5.77 14.45 6.23
CA VAL A 89 5.65 13.09 5.67
C VAL A 89 6.42 12.99 4.37
N GLU A 90 6.27 13.97 3.47
CA GLU A 90 6.98 14.01 2.20
C GLU A 90 8.50 14.10 2.40
N ALA A 91 8.97 15.00 3.27
CA ALA A 91 10.39 15.09 3.61
C ALA A 91 10.95 13.80 4.25
N PHE A 92 10.13 13.11 5.03
CA PHE A 92 10.51 11.81 5.58
C PHE A 92 10.59 10.73 4.49
N LEU A 93 9.65 10.73 3.55
CA LEU A 93 9.68 9.82 2.39
C LEU A 93 10.89 10.09 1.51
N ASP A 94 11.26 11.35 1.26
CA ASP A 94 12.47 11.68 0.52
C ASP A 94 13.72 11.13 1.17
N LYS A 95 13.82 11.22 2.48
CA LYS A 95 14.94 10.61 3.22
C LYS A 95 15.01 9.11 3.03
N LEU A 96 13.87 8.42 2.97
CA LEU A 96 13.79 6.96 2.75
C LEU A 96 14.00 6.58 1.28
N CYS A 97 13.48 7.37 0.35
CA CYS A 97 13.55 7.10 -1.09
C CYS A 97 14.86 7.58 -1.74
N GLY A 98 15.63 8.46 -1.07
CA GLY A 98 16.84 9.07 -1.64
C GLY A 98 16.55 10.03 -2.80
N GLU A 99 15.45 10.80 -2.73
CA GLU A 99 15.02 11.79 -3.74
C GLU A 99 14.87 11.23 -5.17
N LYS A 100 14.60 9.94 -5.29
CA LYS A 100 14.51 9.24 -6.59
C LYS A 100 13.26 9.62 -7.37
N LYS A 101 13.37 9.57 -8.70
CA LYS A 101 12.22 9.62 -9.60
C LYS A 101 11.75 8.21 -9.95
N ILE A 102 10.47 8.07 -10.26
CA ILE A 102 9.84 6.79 -10.60
C ILE A 102 10.46 6.19 -11.85
N GLU A 103 10.72 7.01 -12.87
CA GLU A 103 11.31 6.60 -14.14
C GLU A 103 12.76 6.11 -14.03
N ASP A 104 13.45 6.45 -12.94
CA ASP A 104 14.84 6.04 -12.68
C ASP A 104 14.95 4.78 -11.81
N LEU A 105 13.80 4.21 -11.41
CA LEU A 105 13.78 3.03 -10.55
C LEU A 105 14.17 1.76 -11.34
N PRO A 106 14.90 0.83 -10.73
CA PRO A 106 15.29 -0.43 -11.37
C PRO A 106 14.13 -1.40 -11.62
N ILE A 107 12.98 -1.18 -10.97
CA ILE A 107 11.72 -1.91 -11.19
C ILE A 107 10.67 -0.90 -11.65
N LYS A 108 9.88 -1.24 -12.67
CA LYS A 108 8.74 -0.43 -13.08
C LYS A 108 7.80 -0.22 -11.90
N PHE A 109 7.48 1.03 -11.59
CA PHE A 109 6.62 1.35 -10.46
C PHE A 109 5.47 2.27 -10.86
N LYS A 110 4.29 1.99 -10.32
CA LYS A 110 3.11 2.86 -10.44
C LYS A 110 2.48 3.07 -9.07
N ALA A 111 2.12 4.31 -8.74
CA ALA A 111 1.34 4.66 -7.56
C ALA A 111 -0.02 5.21 -7.96
N VAL A 112 -1.10 4.64 -7.41
CA VAL A 112 -2.47 5.03 -7.74
C VAL A 112 -3.03 5.98 -6.69
N CYS A 113 -3.63 7.07 -7.17
CA CYS A 113 -4.34 8.09 -6.41
C CYS A 113 -5.77 8.25 -6.93
N SER A 114 -6.58 8.99 -6.20
CA SER A 114 -7.91 9.44 -6.63
C SER A 114 -7.91 10.96 -6.78
N ASP A 115 -8.45 11.47 -7.88
CA ASP A 115 -8.72 12.90 -8.02
C ASP A 115 -10.02 13.22 -7.29
N LEU A 116 -9.95 14.09 -6.29
CA LEU A 116 -11.11 14.48 -5.47
C LEU A 116 -12.16 15.27 -6.25
N ILE A 117 -11.77 15.92 -7.35
CA ILE A 117 -12.67 16.77 -8.14
C ILE A 117 -13.47 15.94 -9.15
N THR A 118 -12.80 15.07 -9.89
CA THR A 118 -13.45 14.29 -10.97
C THR A 118 -13.94 12.92 -10.50
N GLY A 119 -13.38 12.40 -9.41
CA GLY A 119 -13.61 11.02 -8.97
C GLY A 119 -12.81 9.99 -9.77
N ASP A 120 -11.97 10.42 -10.72
CA ASP A 120 -11.15 9.54 -11.52
C ASP A 120 -9.91 9.06 -10.78
N LYS A 121 -9.35 7.96 -11.23
CA LYS A 121 -8.01 7.53 -10.80
C LYS A 121 -6.94 8.39 -11.47
N TYR A 122 -5.88 8.67 -10.74
CA TYR A 122 -4.65 9.24 -11.24
C TYR A 122 -3.48 8.30 -10.94
N VAL A 123 -2.70 7.96 -11.96
CA VAL A 123 -1.59 6.99 -11.85
C VAL A 123 -0.26 7.69 -12.07
N PHE A 124 0.54 7.77 -11.02
CA PHE A 124 1.92 8.20 -11.14
C PHE A 124 2.77 7.06 -11.73
N SER A 125 3.37 7.30 -12.88
CA SER A 125 4.37 6.45 -13.53
C SER A 125 5.68 7.19 -13.80
N LYS A 126 5.73 8.48 -13.44
CA LYS A 126 6.86 9.39 -13.60
C LYS A 126 6.89 10.41 -12.47
N GLY A 127 8.01 11.10 -12.33
CA GLY A 127 8.20 12.18 -11.36
C GLY A 127 8.69 11.68 -10.02
N ARG A 128 8.68 12.57 -9.04
CA ARG A 128 9.28 12.36 -7.72
C ARG A 128 8.55 11.25 -6.95
N LEU A 129 9.26 10.20 -6.56
CA LEU A 129 8.69 9.04 -5.89
C LEU A 129 7.99 9.40 -4.57
N ALA A 130 8.61 10.26 -3.75
CA ALA A 130 8.02 10.69 -2.48
C ALA A 130 6.68 11.41 -2.66
N THR A 131 6.56 12.27 -3.69
CA THR A 131 5.29 12.96 -4.01
C THR A 131 4.21 11.96 -4.42
N ALA A 132 4.54 10.98 -5.26
CA ALA A 132 3.61 9.94 -5.69
C ALA A 132 3.12 9.08 -4.52
N ILE A 133 4.03 8.62 -3.65
CA ILE A 133 3.68 7.87 -2.44
C ILE A 133 2.82 8.74 -1.51
N ARG A 134 3.23 10.01 -1.30
CA ARG A 134 2.50 10.95 -0.44
C ARG A 134 1.08 11.18 -0.92
N ALA A 135 0.88 11.34 -2.22
CA ALA A 135 -0.45 11.53 -2.81
C ALA A 135 -1.29 10.25 -2.68
N SER A 136 -0.72 9.10 -3.01
CA SER A 136 -1.39 7.80 -2.87
C SER A 136 -1.79 7.47 -1.42
N CYS A 137 -1.08 8.01 -0.43
CA CYS A 137 -1.35 7.83 1.00
C CYS A 137 -2.14 9.00 1.63
N ALA A 138 -2.72 9.90 0.84
CA ALA A 138 -3.47 11.05 1.35
C ALA A 138 -4.86 10.66 1.85
N ILE A 139 -4.92 9.86 2.93
CA ILE A 139 -6.17 9.35 3.52
C ILE A 139 -7.05 10.52 3.98
N PRO A 140 -8.29 10.64 3.45
CA PRO A 140 -9.21 11.71 3.84
C PRO A 140 -9.45 11.76 5.36
N GLY A 141 -9.44 12.95 5.93
CA GLY A 141 -9.60 13.18 7.37
C GLY A 141 -8.31 12.97 8.20
N ILE A 142 -7.30 12.26 7.67
CA ILE A 142 -6.00 12.05 8.34
C ILE A 142 -4.94 12.95 7.74
N PHE A 143 -4.75 12.91 6.42
CA PHE A 143 -3.77 13.70 5.70
C PHE A 143 -4.44 14.73 4.78
N SER A 144 -3.80 15.88 4.63
CA SER A 144 -4.23 16.87 3.62
C SER A 144 -4.12 16.28 2.22
N PRO A 145 -5.07 16.58 1.32
CA PRO A 145 -4.94 16.28 -0.10
C PRO A 145 -3.65 16.87 -0.69
N VAL A 146 -3.17 16.29 -1.77
CA VAL A 146 -2.00 16.78 -2.51
C VAL A 146 -2.47 17.54 -3.74
N LYS A 147 -2.14 18.83 -3.82
CA LYS A 147 -2.33 19.58 -5.07
C LYS A 147 -1.20 19.21 -6.02
N PHE A 148 -1.56 18.66 -7.16
CA PHE A 148 -0.62 18.26 -8.21
C PHE A 148 -1.18 18.72 -9.55
N GLU A 149 -0.47 19.65 -10.21
CA GLU A 149 -0.96 20.33 -11.42
C GLU A 149 -2.35 20.96 -11.19
N ASP A 150 -3.33 20.59 -12.00
CA ASP A 150 -4.73 21.02 -11.91
C ASP A 150 -5.60 20.13 -11.00
N LYS A 151 -5.01 19.10 -10.38
CA LYS A 151 -5.70 18.05 -9.61
C LYS A 151 -5.57 18.23 -8.10
N ILE A 152 -6.55 17.69 -7.38
CA ILE A 152 -6.53 17.55 -5.92
C ILE A 152 -6.56 16.05 -5.60
N LEU A 153 -5.37 15.50 -5.33
CA LEU A 153 -5.20 14.07 -5.15
C LEU A 153 -5.38 13.64 -3.69
N ILE A 154 -6.11 12.56 -3.53
CA ILE A 154 -6.33 11.84 -2.27
C ILE A 154 -5.93 10.37 -2.43
N ASP A 155 -6.01 9.61 -1.33
CA ASP A 155 -5.70 8.17 -1.30
C ASP A 155 -6.44 7.41 -2.43
N GLY A 156 -5.67 6.61 -3.17
CA GLY A 156 -6.18 5.85 -4.30
C GLY A 156 -7.18 4.76 -3.90
N GLY A 157 -7.25 4.41 -2.62
CA GLY A 157 -8.21 3.45 -2.10
C GLY A 157 -9.68 3.86 -2.29
N ALA A 158 -9.95 5.15 -2.55
CA ALA A 158 -11.29 5.63 -2.84
C ALA A 158 -11.85 5.12 -4.18
N VAL A 159 -10.98 4.86 -5.17
CA VAL A 159 -11.39 4.44 -6.53
C VAL A 159 -10.79 3.10 -6.96
N ASN A 160 -9.53 2.82 -6.59
CA ASN A 160 -8.84 1.58 -6.99
C ASN A 160 -7.92 1.07 -5.87
N PRO A 161 -8.48 0.40 -4.86
CA PRO A 161 -7.72 -0.05 -3.69
C PRO A 161 -6.75 -1.19 -3.96
N ILE A 162 -6.95 -2.01 -4.99
CA ILE A 162 -6.03 -3.06 -5.44
C ILE A 162 -5.86 -2.92 -6.96
N PRO A 163 -4.85 -2.17 -7.44
CA PRO A 163 -4.81 -1.65 -8.79
C PRO A 163 -4.32 -2.69 -9.82
N VAL A 164 -4.98 -3.85 -9.93
CA VAL A 164 -4.66 -4.89 -10.91
C VAL A 164 -4.86 -4.39 -12.34
N SER A 165 -5.86 -3.54 -12.57
CA SER A 165 -6.13 -2.93 -13.87
C SER A 165 -5.02 -2.00 -14.40
N GLU A 166 -4.07 -1.60 -13.54
CA GLU A 166 -2.97 -0.70 -13.92
C GLU A 166 -1.68 -1.45 -14.26
N VAL A 167 -1.72 -2.77 -14.23
CA VAL A 167 -0.59 -3.62 -14.59
C VAL A 167 -0.58 -3.90 -16.08
N GLU A 168 0.60 -3.87 -16.68
CA GLU A 168 0.85 -4.18 -18.08
C GLU A 168 1.85 -5.34 -18.17
N PRO A 169 1.41 -6.60 -17.96
CA PRO A 169 2.31 -7.74 -17.93
C PRO A 169 2.88 -8.00 -19.34
N GLN A 170 4.16 -8.31 -19.39
CA GLN A 170 4.81 -8.79 -20.60
C GLN A 170 4.50 -10.29 -20.81
N ARG A 171 4.77 -10.80 -22.01
CA ARG A 171 4.55 -12.22 -22.31
C ARG A 171 5.27 -13.12 -21.33
N GLY A 172 4.53 -14.00 -20.67
CA GLY A 172 5.03 -14.96 -19.69
C GLY A 172 5.09 -14.45 -18.25
N GLU A 173 4.83 -13.16 -18.00
CA GLU A 173 4.70 -12.65 -16.64
C GLU A 173 3.34 -13.00 -16.03
N LYS A 174 3.31 -13.22 -14.73
CA LYS A 174 2.10 -13.50 -13.95
C LYS A 174 1.79 -12.36 -12.99
N ILE A 175 0.51 -12.09 -12.79
CA ILE A 175 0.04 -11.04 -11.89
C ILE A 175 -0.26 -11.64 -10.53
N ILE A 176 0.49 -11.23 -9.51
CA ILE A 176 0.23 -11.57 -8.11
C ILE A 176 -0.32 -10.33 -7.41
N ALA A 177 -1.55 -10.42 -6.90
CA ALA A 177 -2.18 -9.33 -6.17
C ALA A 177 -2.28 -9.62 -4.67
N VAL A 178 -1.93 -8.63 -3.87
CA VAL A 178 -1.96 -8.71 -2.40
C VAL A 178 -3.07 -7.84 -1.85
N GLY A 179 -4.07 -8.48 -1.24
CA GLY A 179 -5.20 -7.81 -0.60
C GLY A 179 -5.14 -7.89 0.92
N LEU A 180 -5.37 -6.76 1.62
CA LEU A 180 -5.31 -6.68 3.08
C LEU A 180 -6.71 -6.58 3.75
N TYR A 181 -7.75 -6.80 2.98
CA TYR A 181 -9.15 -6.73 3.42
C TYR A 181 -9.88 -8.06 3.19
N SER A 182 -9.39 -9.17 3.77
CA SER A 182 -9.95 -10.50 3.54
C SER A 182 -11.30 -10.74 4.24
N LYS A 183 -11.50 -10.19 5.46
CA LYS A 183 -12.77 -10.29 6.20
C LYS A 183 -13.37 -8.93 6.54
N ILE A 184 -14.69 -8.87 6.65
CA ILE A 184 -15.44 -7.63 6.52
C ILE A 184 -15.41 -6.74 7.76
N PHE A 185 -15.39 -7.26 8.97
CA PHE A 185 -15.56 -6.41 10.16
C PHE A 185 -14.93 -6.99 11.42
N PRO A 186 -14.42 -6.15 12.32
CA PRO A 186 -14.10 -6.58 13.68
C PRO A 186 -15.39 -7.02 14.38
N LYS A 187 -15.31 -8.08 15.20
CA LYS A 187 -16.44 -8.67 15.92
C LYS A 187 -17.18 -7.72 16.90
N ASN A 188 -16.64 -6.53 17.16
CA ASN A 188 -17.19 -5.57 18.13
C ASN A 188 -17.98 -4.44 17.47
N TYR A 189 -19.14 -4.76 16.92
CA TYR A 189 -20.12 -3.80 16.39
C TYR A 189 -20.73 -2.89 17.46
N ASN A 190 -20.77 -3.33 18.71
CA ASN A 190 -21.46 -2.63 19.81
C ASN A 190 -20.89 -1.24 20.13
N ASN A 191 -19.72 -0.88 19.62
CA ASN A 191 -19.11 0.44 19.83
C ASN A 191 -19.28 1.43 18.66
N ILE A 192 -19.89 1.02 17.54
CA ILE A 192 -20.08 1.93 16.39
C ILE A 192 -21.26 2.86 16.63
N SER A 193 -22.35 2.37 17.22
CA SER A 193 -23.55 3.18 17.54
C SER A 193 -23.30 4.31 18.56
N LYS A 194 -22.21 4.20 19.34
CA LYS A 194 -21.74 5.25 20.26
C LYS A 194 -20.57 6.08 19.70
N GLY A 195 -20.20 5.87 18.41
CA GLY A 195 -19.11 6.57 17.76
C GLY A 195 -19.51 7.98 17.32
N ASN A 196 -18.53 8.91 17.32
CA ASN A 196 -18.73 10.20 16.71
C ASN A 196 -18.87 10.06 15.16
N ILE A 197 -19.41 11.07 14.52
CA ILE A 197 -19.71 11.10 13.09
C ILE A 197 -18.47 10.79 12.22
N LEU A 198 -17.28 11.23 12.63
CA LEU A 198 -16.02 10.98 11.92
C LEU A 198 -15.67 9.49 11.92
N LYS A 199 -15.89 8.80 13.02
CA LYS A 199 -15.65 7.35 13.12
C LYS A 199 -16.59 6.57 12.20
N ILE A 200 -17.85 6.97 12.12
CA ILE A 200 -18.84 6.36 11.23
C ILE A 200 -18.44 6.59 9.78
N ALA A 201 -18.10 7.83 9.40
CA ALA A 201 -17.67 8.19 8.05
C ALA A 201 -16.43 7.38 7.62
N PHE A 202 -15.41 7.29 8.49
CA PHE A 202 -14.21 6.51 8.22
C PHE A 202 -14.51 5.01 8.06
N SER A 203 -15.38 4.45 8.91
CA SER A 203 -15.80 3.05 8.81
C SER A 203 -16.57 2.79 7.50
N SER A 204 -17.44 3.71 7.09
CA SER A 204 -18.18 3.63 5.82
C SER A 204 -17.22 3.63 4.62
N MET A 205 -16.20 4.49 4.64
CA MET A 205 -15.15 4.50 3.62
C MET A 205 -14.43 3.14 3.54
N GLN A 206 -14.09 2.54 4.68
CA GLN A 206 -13.45 1.21 4.70
C GLN A 206 -14.34 0.11 4.10
N VAL A 207 -15.66 0.19 4.28
CA VAL A 207 -16.61 -0.73 3.64
C VAL A 207 -16.56 -0.60 2.12
N MET A 208 -16.55 0.64 1.60
CA MET A 208 -16.46 0.91 0.17
C MET A 208 -15.12 0.40 -0.41
N VAL A 209 -14.01 0.76 0.22
CA VAL A 209 -12.66 0.28 -0.15
C VAL A 209 -12.63 -1.25 -0.26
N LYS A 210 -13.22 -1.94 0.71
CA LYS A 210 -13.26 -3.41 0.67
C LYS A 210 -14.11 -3.94 -0.49
N LYS A 211 -15.26 -3.37 -0.75
CA LYS A 211 -16.11 -3.80 -1.87
C LYS A 211 -15.41 -3.61 -3.22
N LEU A 212 -14.75 -2.47 -3.41
CA LEU A 212 -13.95 -2.19 -4.61
C LEU A 212 -12.76 -3.17 -4.74
N SER A 213 -12.10 -3.51 -3.62
CA SER A 213 -10.97 -4.44 -3.60
C SER A 213 -11.31 -5.82 -4.20
N ILE A 214 -12.54 -6.31 -3.98
CA ILE A 214 -12.95 -7.63 -4.47
C ILE A 214 -13.00 -7.64 -6.00
N LEU A 215 -13.51 -6.58 -6.62
CA LEU A 215 -13.72 -6.52 -8.07
C LEU A 215 -12.41 -6.58 -8.86
N ASP A 216 -11.39 -5.88 -8.41
CA ASP A 216 -10.09 -5.87 -9.12
C ASP A 216 -9.23 -7.09 -8.79
N LEU A 217 -9.36 -7.62 -7.58
CA LEU A 217 -8.60 -8.79 -7.15
C LEU A 217 -8.87 -10.02 -8.03
N GLU A 218 -10.08 -10.14 -8.59
CA GLU A 218 -10.46 -11.25 -9.48
C GLU A 218 -9.67 -11.29 -10.80
N LYS A 219 -9.04 -10.20 -11.19
CA LYS A 219 -8.26 -10.09 -12.43
C LYS A 219 -6.81 -10.60 -12.28
N ALA A 220 -6.37 -10.94 -11.06
CA ALA A 220 -5.03 -11.45 -10.81
C ALA A 220 -4.94 -12.97 -11.01
N ASP A 221 -3.78 -13.46 -11.47
CA ASP A 221 -3.50 -14.89 -11.58
C ASP A 221 -3.44 -15.57 -10.19
N ILE A 222 -2.86 -14.86 -9.20
CA ILE A 222 -2.80 -15.30 -7.80
C ILE A 222 -3.20 -14.16 -6.86
N LYS A 223 -3.96 -14.53 -5.82
CA LYS A 223 -4.45 -13.62 -4.77
C LYS A 223 -3.82 -14.01 -3.44
N ILE A 224 -2.95 -13.15 -2.90
CA ILE A 224 -2.37 -13.35 -1.56
C ILE A 224 -3.16 -12.49 -0.57
N LEU A 225 -3.79 -13.14 0.41
CA LEU A 225 -4.68 -12.50 1.37
C LEU A 225 -4.21 -12.73 2.81
N PRO A 226 -3.19 -12.01 3.30
CA PRO A 226 -2.70 -12.17 4.66
C PRO A 226 -3.80 -11.86 5.69
N PRO A 227 -4.01 -12.70 6.73
CA PRO A 227 -5.06 -12.52 7.74
C PRO A 227 -4.69 -11.43 8.77
N VAL A 228 -4.73 -10.16 8.34
CA VAL A 228 -4.34 -8.97 9.14
C VAL A 228 -5.54 -8.17 9.67
N GLU A 229 -6.70 -8.76 9.82
CA GLU A 229 -7.99 -8.09 9.98
C GLU A 229 -8.24 -7.48 11.35
N ASN A 230 -7.70 -8.08 12.40
CA ASN A 230 -7.99 -7.68 13.78
C ASN A 230 -7.12 -6.51 14.28
N ILE A 231 -6.67 -5.66 13.35
CA ILE A 231 -5.64 -4.68 13.62
C ILE A 231 -6.12 -3.29 13.21
N ASN A 232 -5.93 -2.33 14.11
CA ASN A 232 -6.27 -0.93 13.85
C ASN A 232 -5.39 -0.41 12.69
N VAL A 233 -5.99 0.32 11.74
CA VAL A 233 -5.33 0.88 10.55
C VAL A 233 -4.12 1.76 10.89
N LEU A 234 -4.03 2.28 12.12
CA LEU A 234 -2.93 3.12 12.59
C LEU A 234 -2.00 2.42 13.61
N ASP A 235 -2.12 1.10 13.80
CA ASP A 235 -1.32 0.36 14.77
C ASP A 235 0.02 -0.11 14.15
N PHE A 236 0.99 0.78 14.12
CA PHE A 236 2.35 0.49 13.63
C PHE A 236 3.23 -0.23 14.66
N VAL A 237 2.82 -0.32 15.92
CA VAL A 237 3.62 -0.95 17.00
C VAL A 237 3.80 -2.45 16.74
N LYS A 238 2.93 -3.06 15.97
CA LYS A 238 2.97 -4.49 15.63
C LYS A 238 3.63 -4.79 14.28
N ALA A 239 4.55 -3.94 13.81
CA ALA A 239 5.20 -4.06 12.50
C ALA A 239 5.74 -5.47 12.23
N LYS A 240 6.55 -6.02 13.15
CA LYS A 240 7.14 -7.37 13.01
C LYS A 240 6.09 -8.45 12.79
N LYS A 241 4.96 -8.37 13.51
CA LYS A 241 3.86 -9.33 13.37
C LYS A 241 3.22 -9.28 11.99
N TYR A 242 3.06 -8.08 11.40
CA TYR A 242 2.48 -7.94 10.06
C TYR A 242 3.39 -8.51 8.99
N ILE A 243 4.67 -8.15 9.05
CA ILE A 243 5.69 -8.68 8.13
C ILE A 243 5.70 -10.20 8.18
N GLN A 244 5.70 -10.78 9.39
CA GLN A 244 5.69 -12.22 9.59
C GLN A 244 4.43 -12.88 8.99
N VAL A 245 3.24 -12.30 9.23
CA VAL A 245 1.98 -12.82 8.66
C VAL A 245 1.98 -12.78 7.14
N GLY A 246 2.50 -11.70 6.53
CA GLY A 246 2.66 -11.61 5.08
C GLY A 246 3.59 -12.69 4.54
N TYR A 247 4.72 -12.89 5.20
CA TYR A 247 5.71 -13.90 4.84
C TYR A 247 5.12 -15.31 4.90
N GLU A 248 4.56 -15.71 6.03
CA GLU A 248 4.02 -17.05 6.25
C GLU A 248 2.85 -17.37 5.29
N THR A 249 1.99 -16.38 5.03
CA THR A 249 0.90 -16.55 4.08
C THR A 249 1.42 -16.83 2.68
N THR A 250 2.43 -16.09 2.25
CA THR A 250 3.05 -16.26 0.93
C THR A 250 3.77 -17.59 0.83
N MET A 251 4.53 -17.98 1.85
CA MET A 251 5.23 -19.28 1.87
C MET A 251 4.28 -20.46 1.66
N LYS A 252 3.09 -20.43 2.26
CA LYS A 252 2.05 -21.46 2.07
C LYS A 252 1.53 -21.51 0.62
N MET A 253 1.60 -20.40 -0.10
CA MET A 253 1.12 -20.28 -1.49
C MET A 253 2.20 -20.56 -2.54
N ILE A 254 3.48 -20.62 -2.17
CA ILE A 254 4.58 -20.86 -3.12
C ILE A 254 4.35 -22.10 -4.02
N PRO A 255 3.85 -23.25 -3.52
CA PRO A 255 3.57 -24.40 -4.39
C PRO A 255 2.52 -24.11 -5.46
N GLU A 256 1.48 -23.32 -5.13
CA GLU A 256 0.44 -22.91 -6.07
C GLU A 256 0.98 -21.91 -7.09
N ILE A 257 1.72 -20.89 -6.63
CA ILE A 257 2.35 -19.90 -7.51
C ILE A 257 3.28 -20.59 -8.51
N ASN A 258 4.05 -21.58 -8.08
CA ASN A 258 4.97 -22.32 -8.96
C ASN A 258 4.25 -23.02 -10.12
N LYS A 259 3.02 -23.51 -9.92
CA LYS A 259 2.24 -24.17 -10.97
C LYS A 259 1.91 -23.27 -12.15
N LEU A 260 1.92 -21.93 -11.97
CA LEU A 260 1.67 -20.98 -13.05
C LEU A 260 2.83 -20.90 -14.07
N PHE A 261 3.98 -21.50 -13.74
CA PHE A 261 5.21 -21.44 -14.55
C PHE A 261 5.64 -22.83 -15.07
N LEU A 262 4.80 -23.84 -14.86
CA LEU A 262 4.93 -25.18 -15.45
C LEU A 262 4.23 -25.24 -16.81
#